data_f6a176ed251ed58fad62faba85aaf5bb
#
_entry.id   f6a176ed251ed58fad62faba85aaf5bb
#
_cell.length_a   1.000
_cell.length_b   1.000
_cell.length_c   1.000
_cell.angle_alpha   90.00
_cell.angle_beta   90.00
_cell.angle_gamma   90.00
#
_symmetry.space_group_name_H-M   'P 1'
#
loop_
_entity.id
_entity.type
_entity.pdbx_description
1 polymer ?
#
loop_
_entity_poly.entity_id
_entity_poly.type
_entity_poly.pdbx_seq_one_letter_code
_entity_poly.pdbx_strand_id
1 'polypeptide(L)'
;MCGILLTLDGSEASLGSIKHRGIEKTVVDKNGVFLCHHRLPIQTSDGDDWNQPKEIAPGMFLMFNGEIFNYDRSFYSSDTDYLCNLFSVYRGGSFEMFCAMFIPHIQTWDGFWAITLYDANTQDVIAFTDPLGKKPLYYSERGEICSEIKGLAYNQSPVDQTFISEVKKWGYNVNNRTPYTDVKRFLPNTIYYYNLDSSEFKTTYPDYYKLWNHPIPQLIGKSYEEHMEWLWTKMFESVKNRLISKNYPISLLISGGLDSSIIAAILEETGSDVTWYSIENGESEFVKILSEKFNKKVNFLQYEMDESSNQEIYQIWNETPIDLGSVIPQYHLFKAIRENSNHRIVLSGDGADELFGGYKRIHEYDSQGSDIFDELSFYHLPRLDKMSMAHTLELRNPFLNLEIVNFALHLPLEWRKDKKILKDTFGPLLPDEIVNRKKAPLKNPGIKEDKLAYRYKAIDLFLGKI
;
A
#
# COMPACT_ATOMS: atom_id res chain seq x y z
N MET A 1 -6.68 -2.67 8.30
CA MET A 1 -5.27 -3.12 8.08
C MET A 1 -4.68 -3.69 9.33
N CYS A 2 -3.62 -4.49 9.19
CA CYS A 2 -3.12 -5.29 10.30
C CYS A 2 -1.58 -5.25 10.35
N GLY A 3 -1.02 -5.81 11.41
CA GLY A 3 0.40 -6.11 11.52
C GLY A 3 0.59 -7.62 11.64
N ILE A 4 1.45 -8.18 10.79
CA ILE A 4 1.86 -9.59 10.82
C ILE A 4 3.24 -9.67 11.43
N LEU A 5 3.43 -10.61 12.37
CA LEU A 5 4.72 -10.96 12.92
C LEU A 5 4.77 -12.48 13.15
N LEU A 6 5.75 -13.15 12.55
CA LEU A 6 6.19 -14.49 12.85
C LEU A 6 7.62 -14.37 13.39
N THR A 7 7.85 -14.78 14.63
CA THR A 7 9.13 -14.57 15.31
C THR A 7 9.50 -15.76 16.20
N LEU A 8 10.80 -15.91 16.48
CA LEU A 8 11.35 -16.86 17.44
C LEU A 8 11.54 -16.21 18.83
N ASP A 9 11.25 -14.90 18.94
CA ASP A 9 11.32 -14.14 20.19
C ASP A 9 9.92 -13.84 20.75
N GLY A 10 9.50 -14.58 21.76
CA GLY A 10 8.22 -14.39 22.45
C GLY A 10 8.19 -13.23 23.46
N SER A 11 9.21 -12.39 23.52
CA SER A 11 9.22 -11.24 24.43
C SER A 11 8.12 -10.23 24.10
N GLU A 12 7.60 -9.55 25.13
CA GLU A 12 6.58 -8.51 24.92
C GLU A 12 7.11 -7.34 24.07
N ALA A 13 8.42 -7.08 24.10
CA ALA A 13 9.07 -6.08 23.27
C ALA A 13 8.97 -6.45 21.78
N SER A 14 9.27 -7.71 21.42
CA SER A 14 9.12 -8.21 20.05
C SER A 14 7.67 -8.25 19.63
N LEU A 15 6.79 -8.90 20.40
CA LEU A 15 5.38 -9.04 20.08
C LEU A 15 4.60 -7.71 20.05
N GLY A 16 5.10 -6.67 20.71
CA GLY A 16 4.53 -5.32 20.73
C GLY A 16 5.14 -4.35 19.71
N SER A 17 6.17 -4.75 18.98
CA SER A 17 6.96 -3.87 18.09
C SER A 17 6.13 -3.17 17.00
N ILE A 18 5.07 -3.82 16.53
CA ILE A 18 4.16 -3.30 15.49
C ILE A 18 2.73 -3.05 15.99
N LYS A 19 2.55 -2.82 17.30
CA LYS A 19 1.23 -2.61 17.93
C LYS A 19 0.42 -1.45 17.34
N HIS A 20 1.09 -0.44 16.77
CA HIS A 20 0.44 0.71 16.12
C HIS A 20 -0.33 0.32 14.84
N ARG A 21 -0.10 -0.85 14.25
CA ARG A 21 -0.79 -1.32 13.06
C ARG A 21 -2.20 -1.85 13.32
N GLY A 22 -2.56 -2.11 14.57
CA GLY A 22 -3.89 -2.61 14.93
C GLY A 22 -4.32 -2.21 16.32
N ILE A 23 -5.55 -2.53 16.67
CA ILE A 23 -6.15 -2.24 18.00
C ILE A 23 -6.37 -3.50 18.84
N GLU A 24 -6.32 -4.66 18.20
CA GLU A 24 -6.47 -5.97 18.83
C GLU A 24 -5.20 -6.78 18.61
N LYS A 25 -4.71 -7.48 19.64
CA LYS A 25 -3.52 -8.33 19.59
C LYS A 25 -3.90 -9.77 19.86
N THR A 26 -3.51 -10.68 18.99
CA THR A 26 -3.61 -12.12 19.19
C THR A 26 -2.25 -12.76 18.98
N VAL A 27 -1.89 -13.69 19.85
CA VAL A 27 -0.63 -14.45 19.77
C VAL A 27 -0.92 -15.93 19.87
N VAL A 28 -0.29 -16.71 19.01
CA VAL A 28 -0.29 -18.17 19.03
C VAL A 28 1.16 -18.64 19.13
N ASP A 29 1.47 -19.46 20.13
CA ASP A 29 2.75 -20.15 20.26
C ASP A 29 2.63 -21.58 19.73
N LYS A 30 3.52 -21.94 18.81
CA LYS A 30 3.65 -23.29 18.26
C LYS A 30 5.12 -23.72 18.34
N ASN A 31 5.45 -24.36 19.50
CA ASN A 31 6.77 -24.91 19.76
C ASN A 31 7.90 -23.88 19.70
N GLY A 32 7.67 -22.69 20.23
CA GLY A 32 8.65 -21.59 20.22
C GLY A 32 8.63 -20.73 18.96
N VAL A 33 7.73 -21.00 18.04
CA VAL A 33 7.41 -20.07 16.93
C VAL A 33 6.17 -19.27 17.33
N PHE A 34 6.35 -17.97 17.49
CA PHE A 34 5.29 -17.04 17.89
C PHE A 34 4.68 -16.38 16.66
N LEU A 35 3.40 -16.63 16.44
CA LEU A 35 2.58 -15.97 15.43
C LEU A 35 1.82 -14.85 16.13
N CYS A 36 2.09 -13.59 15.78
CA CYS A 36 1.43 -12.43 16.37
C CYS A 36 0.74 -11.61 15.30
N HIS A 37 -0.50 -11.23 15.55
CA HIS A 37 -1.28 -10.41 14.66
C HIS A 37 -1.87 -9.22 15.42
N HIS A 38 -1.60 -8.01 14.90
CA HIS A 38 -2.24 -6.78 15.37
C HIS A 38 -3.33 -6.40 14.38
N ARG A 39 -4.60 -6.62 14.76
CA ARG A 39 -5.76 -6.46 13.89
C ARG A 39 -6.34 -5.06 13.95
N LEU A 40 -6.71 -4.51 12.81
CA LEU A 40 -7.62 -3.39 12.65
C LEU A 40 -8.90 -3.92 11.97
N PRO A 41 -10.01 -4.17 12.70
CA PRO A 41 -11.21 -4.78 12.16
C PRO A 41 -12.01 -3.78 11.32
N ILE A 42 -11.95 -3.88 10.00
CA ILE A 42 -12.64 -2.98 9.07
C ILE A 42 -13.89 -3.63 8.47
N GLN A 43 -13.76 -4.85 7.92
CA GLN A 43 -14.84 -5.55 7.24
C GLN A 43 -15.61 -6.53 8.15
N THR A 44 -15.17 -6.76 9.36
CA THR A 44 -15.80 -7.69 10.31
C THR A 44 -16.77 -6.96 11.24
N SER A 45 -17.83 -7.63 11.65
CA SER A 45 -18.77 -7.14 12.66
C SER A 45 -18.25 -7.40 14.08
N ASP A 46 -18.74 -6.65 15.06
CA ASP A 46 -18.48 -6.93 16.47
C ASP A 46 -18.96 -8.34 16.81
N GLY A 47 -18.12 -9.14 17.46
CA GLY A 47 -18.39 -10.51 17.82
C GLY A 47 -18.00 -11.56 16.77
N ASP A 48 -17.56 -11.16 15.58
CA ASP A 48 -17.02 -12.09 14.58
C ASP A 48 -15.67 -12.64 15.03
N ASP A 49 -15.53 -13.96 15.09
CA ASP A 49 -14.25 -14.62 15.47
C ASP A 49 -13.30 -14.76 14.27
N TRP A 50 -12.92 -13.61 13.69
CA TRP A 50 -11.92 -13.55 12.61
C TRP A 50 -10.56 -13.02 13.09
N ASN A 51 -10.26 -13.25 14.38
CA ASN A 51 -8.95 -12.97 14.92
C ASN A 51 -7.90 -13.88 14.30
N GLN A 52 -6.75 -13.31 14.03
CA GLN A 52 -5.61 -13.99 13.44
C GLN A 52 -4.43 -13.93 14.42
N PRO A 53 -3.53 -14.91 14.40
CA PRO A 53 -3.41 -16.04 13.46
C PRO A 53 -4.61 -16.99 13.52
N LYS A 54 -5.18 -17.35 12.36
CA LYS A 54 -6.33 -18.25 12.28
C LYS A 54 -5.89 -19.65 11.86
N GLU A 55 -6.18 -20.65 12.66
CA GLU A 55 -5.98 -22.04 12.28
C GLU A 55 -7.02 -22.43 11.24
N ILE A 56 -6.59 -22.69 10.01
CA ILE A 56 -7.44 -23.00 8.84
C ILE A 56 -7.51 -24.49 8.52
N ALA A 57 -6.54 -25.24 9.01
CA ALA A 57 -6.48 -26.70 9.01
C ALA A 57 -5.59 -27.13 10.18
N PRO A 58 -5.63 -28.41 10.66
CA PRO A 58 -4.83 -28.84 11.79
C PRO A 58 -3.34 -28.52 11.65
N GLY A 59 -2.85 -27.60 12.49
CA GLY A 59 -1.48 -27.12 12.48
C GLY A 59 -1.16 -26.04 11.43
N MET A 60 -2.10 -25.68 10.57
CA MET A 60 -1.88 -24.67 9.54
C MET A 60 -2.54 -23.34 9.91
N PHE A 61 -1.75 -22.27 9.91
CA PHE A 61 -2.17 -20.93 10.33
C PHE A 61 -2.09 -19.93 9.18
N LEU A 62 -3.12 -19.08 9.08
CA LEU A 62 -3.18 -17.91 8.18
C LEU A 62 -2.96 -16.62 8.97
N MET A 63 -2.10 -15.76 8.47
CA MET A 63 -2.04 -14.33 8.82
C MET A 63 -2.19 -13.50 7.56
N PHE A 64 -3.07 -12.51 7.61
CA PHE A 64 -3.41 -11.63 6.50
C PHE A 64 -3.43 -10.17 6.93
N ASN A 65 -2.73 -9.33 6.19
CA ASN A 65 -2.78 -7.87 6.29
C ASN A 65 -3.20 -7.30 4.94
N GLY A 66 -4.40 -6.79 4.83
CA GLY A 66 -4.92 -6.26 3.58
C GLY A 66 -6.43 -6.23 3.52
N GLU A 67 -6.93 -6.09 2.32
CA GLU A 67 -8.35 -6.12 1.96
C GLU A 67 -8.52 -6.81 0.60
N ILE A 68 -9.45 -7.74 0.50
CA ILE A 68 -9.95 -8.29 -0.77
C ILE A 68 -11.36 -7.74 -0.95
N PHE A 69 -11.58 -6.99 -2.04
CA PHE A 69 -12.86 -6.27 -2.23
C PHE A 69 -13.90 -7.05 -3.01
N ASN A 70 -13.50 -8.00 -3.85
CA ASN A 70 -14.37 -8.67 -4.82
C ASN A 70 -14.71 -10.13 -4.48
N TYR A 71 -14.66 -10.51 -3.19
CA TYR A 71 -15.19 -11.79 -2.75
C TYR A 71 -16.74 -11.77 -2.72
N ASP A 72 -17.36 -12.96 -2.81
CA ASP A 72 -18.82 -13.08 -2.75
C ASP A 72 -19.35 -12.92 -1.31
N ARG A 73 -19.92 -11.76 -1.03
CA ARG A 73 -20.49 -11.40 0.28
C ARG A 73 -21.79 -12.11 0.62
N SER A 74 -22.38 -12.83 -0.31
CA SER A 74 -23.53 -13.70 0.03
C SER A 74 -23.13 -15.00 0.71
N PHE A 75 -21.86 -15.42 0.53
CA PHE A 75 -21.32 -16.65 1.12
C PHE A 75 -20.37 -16.38 2.27
N TYR A 76 -19.60 -15.28 2.23
CA TYR A 76 -18.54 -15.01 3.20
C TYR A 76 -18.83 -13.74 3.98
N SER A 77 -18.66 -13.79 5.29
CA SER A 77 -18.90 -12.67 6.21
C SER A 77 -17.84 -11.58 6.11
N SER A 78 -16.61 -11.95 5.68
CA SER A 78 -15.48 -11.06 5.50
C SER A 78 -14.49 -11.63 4.47
N ASP A 79 -13.53 -10.81 4.05
CA ASP A 79 -12.38 -11.26 3.25
C ASP A 79 -11.51 -12.28 4.00
N THR A 80 -11.35 -12.13 5.32
CA THR A 80 -10.66 -13.12 6.15
C THR A 80 -11.38 -14.47 6.13
N ASP A 81 -12.72 -14.48 6.24
CA ASP A 81 -13.55 -15.68 6.09
C ASP A 81 -13.34 -16.34 4.72
N TYR A 82 -13.41 -15.55 3.65
CA TYR A 82 -13.14 -16.01 2.29
C TYR A 82 -11.75 -16.67 2.18
N LEU A 83 -10.71 -16.00 2.68
CA LEU A 83 -9.34 -16.52 2.61
C LEU A 83 -9.14 -17.80 3.45
N CYS A 84 -9.76 -17.87 4.64
CA CYS A 84 -9.73 -19.06 5.46
C CYS A 84 -10.36 -20.26 4.72
N ASN A 85 -11.52 -20.06 4.10
CA ASN A 85 -12.16 -21.09 3.30
C ASN A 85 -11.30 -21.49 2.09
N LEU A 86 -10.79 -20.50 1.34
CA LEU A 86 -9.96 -20.73 0.16
C LEU A 86 -8.73 -21.59 0.49
N PHE A 87 -7.97 -21.21 1.52
CA PHE A 87 -6.73 -21.90 1.85
C PHE A 87 -6.92 -23.16 2.72
N SER A 88 -8.09 -23.37 3.33
CA SER A 88 -8.36 -24.56 4.17
C SER A 88 -8.27 -25.89 3.42
N VAL A 89 -8.41 -25.88 2.11
CA VAL A 89 -8.29 -27.08 1.26
C VAL A 89 -6.83 -27.51 1.06
N TYR A 90 -5.86 -26.62 1.32
CA TYR A 90 -4.44 -26.96 1.31
C TYR A 90 -4.09 -27.71 2.59
N ARG A 91 -3.75 -28.97 2.46
CA ARG A 91 -3.47 -29.88 3.59
C ARG A 91 -1.98 -30.17 3.77
N GLY A 92 -1.13 -29.23 3.35
CA GLY A 92 0.29 -29.51 3.17
C GLY A 92 0.52 -30.33 1.90
N GLY A 93 1.40 -29.88 1.09
CA GLY A 93 1.71 -30.47 -0.20
C GLY A 93 2.93 -29.80 -0.79
N SER A 94 3.24 -30.10 -2.06
CA SER A 94 4.35 -29.40 -2.69
C SER A 94 3.98 -27.92 -2.96
N PHE A 95 4.99 -27.08 -3.03
CA PHE A 95 4.81 -25.67 -3.38
C PHE A 95 4.20 -25.49 -4.78
N GLU A 96 4.53 -26.38 -5.71
CA GLU A 96 3.95 -26.40 -7.06
C GLU A 96 2.44 -26.65 -7.00
N MET A 97 2.00 -27.54 -6.10
CA MET A 97 0.58 -27.79 -5.87
C MET A 97 -0.11 -26.54 -5.32
N PHE A 98 0.50 -25.86 -4.35
CA PHE A 98 -0.03 -24.59 -3.85
C PHE A 98 -0.19 -23.59 -5.00
N CYS A 99 0.85 -23.37 -5.79
CA CYS A 99 0.82 -22.44 -6.92
C CYS A 99 -0.28 -22.81 -7.93
N ALA A 100 -0.38 -24.09 -8.30
CA ALA A 100 -1.38 -24.55 -9.26
C ALA A 100 -2.81 -24.35 -8.76
N MET A 101 -3.05 -24.56 -7.46
CA MET A 101 -4.37 -24.39 -6.85
C MET A 101 -4.79 -22.94 -6.71
N PHE A 102 -3.90 -22.07 -6.23
CA PHE A 102 -4.30 -20.76 -5.73
C PHE A 102 -3.96 -19.58 -6.64
N ILE A 103 -2.93 -19.65 -7.48
CA ILE A 103 -2.60 -18.55 -8.40
C ILE A 103 -3.79 -18.16 -9.30
N PRO A 104 -4.57 -19.08 -9.89
CA PRO A 104 -5.74 -18.70 -10.67
C PRO A 104 -6.77 -17.87 -9.89
N HIS A 105 -6.95 -18.13 -8.59
CA HIS A 105 -7.81 -17.33 -7.73
C HIS A 105 -7.18 -15.98 -7.38
N ILE A 106 -5.91 -15.98 -6.96
CA ILE A 106 -5.18 -14.77 -6.57
C ILE A 106 -5.13 -13.76 -7.72
N GLN A 107 -5.01 -14.20 -8.95
CA GLN A 107 -5.00 -13.35 -10.14
C GLN A 107 -6.32 -12.61 -10.39
N THR A 108 -7.42 -13.06 -9.80
CA THR A 108 -8.74 -12.39 -9.96
C THR A 108 -9.03 -11.38 -8.85
N TRP A 109 -8.19 -11.26 -7.83
CA TRP A 109 -8.48 -10.40 -6.68
C TRP A 109 -8.38 -8.91 -7.04
N ASP A 110 -9.36 -8.15 -6.58
CA ASP A 110 -9.25 -6.69 -6.42
C ASP A 110 -8.97 -6.39 -4.94
N GLY A 111 -7.84 -5.77 -4.68
CA GLY A 111 -7.46 -5.48 -3.31
C GLY A 111 -5.99 -5.13 -3.16
N PHE A 112 -5.49 -5.41 -1.98
CA PHE A 112 -4.08 -5.34 -1.61
C PHE A 112 -3.85 -6.28 -0.42
N TRP A 113 -2.71 -6.95 -0.39
CA TRP A 113 -2.48 -8.00 0.60
C TRP A 113 -1.02 -8.25 0.91
N ALA A 114 -0.80 -8.69 2.14
CA ALA A 114 0.34 -9.47 2.57
C ALA A 114 -0.19 -10.71 3.29
N ILE A 115 0.21 -11.88 2.86
CA ILE A 115 -0.29 -13.17 3.36
C ILE A 115 0.89 -14.00 3.82
N THR A 116 0.73 -14.65 4.98
CA THR A 116 1.64 -15.66 5.51
C THR A 116 0.83 -16.88 5.92
N LEU A 117 1.17 -18.03 5.36
CA LEU A 117 0.70 -19.35 5.77
C LEU A 117 1.85 -20.07 6.46
N TYR A 118 1.61 -20.62 7.63
CA TYR A 118 2.57 -21.38 8.42
C TYR A 118 2.01 -22.74 8.79
N ASP A 119 2.73 -23.80 8.44
CA ASP A 119 2.42 -25.17 8.86
C ASP A 119 3.34 -25.56 10.03
N ALA A 120 2.76 -25.66 11.23
CA ALA A 120 3.49 -26.01 12.44
C ALA A 120 3.92 -27.50 12.47
N ASN A 121 3.36 -28.35 11.59
CA ASN A 121 3.73 -29.77 11.53
C ASN A 121 5.03 -29.98 10.74
N THR A 122 5.25 -29.18 9.70
CA THR A 122 6.41 -29.27 8.80
C THR A 122 7.38 -28.10 8.93
N GLN A 123 7.01 -27.06 9.71
CA GLN A 123 7.74 -25.78 9.81
C GLN A 123 7.84 -25.03 8.49
N ASP A 124 6.96 -25.32 7.55
CA ASP A 124 6.94 -24.68 6.24
C ASP A 124 6.17 -23.37 6.28
N VAL A 125 6.68 -22.40 5.52
CA VAL A 125 6.09 -21.08 5.37
C VAL A 125 5.89 -20.76 3.89
N ILE A 126 4.69 -20.28 3.57
CA ILE A 126 4.40 -19.64 2.29
C ILE A 126 4.02 -18.19 2.56
N ALA A 127 4.73 -17.25 1.96
CA ALA A 127 4.49 -15.83 2.16
C ALA A 127 4.57 -15.05 0.85
N PHE A 128 3.66 -14.08 0.67
CA PHE A 128 3.61 -13.24 -0.53
C PHE A 128 2.85 -11.94 -0.27
N THR A 129 3.11 -10.96 -1.13
CA THR A 129 2.43 -9.66 -1.13
C THR A 129 1.67 -9.46 -2.43
N ASP A 130 0.79 -8.45 -2.47
CA ASP A 130 0.11 -8.07 -3.70
C ASP A 130 1.11 -7.69 -4.82
N PRO A 131 0.66 -7.70 -6.09
CA PRO A 131 1.55 -7.47 -7.24
C PRO A 131 2.28 -6.13 -7.23
N LEU A 132 1.75 -5.12 -6.55
CA LEU A 132 2.39 -3.81 -6.39
C LEU A 132 3.17 -3.67 -5.08
N GLY A 133 3.02 -4.62 -4.14
CA GLY A 133 3.62 -4.56 -2.80
C GLY A 133 3.07 -3.41 -1.95
N LYS A 134 1.77 -3.13 -2.07
CA LYS A 134 1.08 -2.12 -1.25
C LYS A 134 1.15 -2.45 0.24
N LYS A 135 1.15 -3.76 0.56
CA LYS A 135 1.37 -4.25 1.91
C LYS A 135 2.74 -4.91 1.99
N PRO A 136 3.74 -4.21 2.54
CA PRO A 136 5.08 -4.73 2.63
C PRO A 136 5.18 -5.89 3.63
N LEU A 137 6.07 -6.83 3.34
CA LEU A 137 6.60 -7.83 4.27
C LEU A 137 8.11 -7.83 4.22
N TYR A 138 8.71 -8.14 5.35
CA TYR A 138 10.15 -8.29 5.54
C TYR A 138 10.45 -9.61 6.20
N TYR A 139 11.65 -10.14 5.98
CA TYR A 139 12.13 -11.35 6.63
C TYR A 139 13.58 -11.19 7.10
N SER A 140 13.91 -11.86 8.20
CA SER A 140 15.28 -11.96 8.69
C SER A 140 15.97 -13.22 8.14
N GLU A 141 17.29 -13.28 8.23
CA GLU A 141 18.07 -14.49 7.90
C GLU A 141 17.68 -15.69 8.77
N ARG A 142 17.03 -15.46 9.92
CA ARG A 142 16.49 -16.51 10.79
C ARG A 142 15.11 -17.00 10.38
N GLY A 143 14.55 -16.49 9.28
CA GLY A 143 13.25 -16.88 8.79
C GLY A 143 12.06 -16.17 9.47
N GLU A 144 12.32 -15.21 10.36
CA GLU A 144 11.26 -14.41 10.98
C GLU A 144 10.63 -13.49 9.92
N ILE A 145 9.33 -13.23 10.03
CA ILE A 145 8.58 -12.37 9.11
C ILE A 145 7.91 -11.24 9.86
N CYS A 146 7.94 -10.02 9.31
CA CYS A 146 7.21 -8.90 9.87
C CYS A 146 6.70 -7.94 8.79
N SER A 147 5.57 -7.28 9.06
CA SER A 147 5.05 -6.18 8.25
C SER A 147 5.97 -4.95 8.24
N GLU A 148 6.84 -4.80 9.24
CA GLU A 148 7.79 -3.68 9.38
C GLU A 148 9.15 -4.18 9.86
N ILE A 149 10.21 -3.51 9.43
CA ILE A 149 11.60 -3.89 9.77
C ILE A 149 11.83 -3.89 11.29
N LYS A 150 11.24 -2.92 12.00
CA LYS A 150 11.40 -2.78 13.47
C LYS A 150 10.85 -3.95 14.29
N GLY A 151 10.03 -4.81 13.69
CA GLY A 151 9.56 -6.04 14.33
C GLY A 151 10.54 -7.20 14.22
N LEU A 152 11.59 -7.06 13.42
CA LEU A 152 12.67 -8.04 13.28
C LEU A 152 13.86 -7.63 14.13
N ALA A 153 14.67 -8.59 14.56
CA ALA A 153 15.83 -8.32 15.43
C ALA A 153 16.99 -7.65 14.67
N TYR A 154 16.77 -6.43 14.15
CA TYR A 154 17.72 -5.68 13.33
C TYR A 154 18.71 -4.80 14.13
N ASN A 155 18.43 -4.54 15.43
CA ASN A 155 19.23 -3.60 16.24
C ASN A 155 20.73 -3.94 16.34
N GLN A 156 21.12 -5.15 15.99
CA GLN A 156 22.50 -5.60 15.94
C GLN A 156 23.00 -5.84 14.52
N SER A 157 22.13 -5.68 13.51
CA SER A 157 22.49 -5.89 12.10
C SER A 157 23.34 -4.74 11.57
N PRO A 158 24.44 -5.04 10.85
CA PRO A 158 25.20 -4.01 10.18
C PRO A 158 24.37 -3.27 9.12
N VAL A 159 24.69 -1.99 8.92
CA VAL A 159 24.07 -1.21 7.85
C VAL A 159 24.57 -1.69 6.49
N ASP A 160 23.64 -1.99 5.57
CA ASP A 160 23.96 -2.38 4.18
C ASP A 160 24.44 -1.15 3.38
N GLN A 161 25.76 -1.04 3.21
CA GLN A 161 26.38 0.07 2.49
C GLN A 161 26.01 0.09 1.01
N THR A 162 25.68 -1.07 0.41
CA THR A 162 25.20 -1.15 -0.97
C THR A 162 23.82 -0.51 -1.08
N PHE A 163 22.90 -0.84 -0.16
CA PHE A 163 21.59 -0.20 -0.08
C PHE A 163 21.73 1.34 0.05
N ILE A 164 22.56 1.81 0.97
CA ILE A 164 22.78 3.25 1.17
C ILE A 164 23.34 3.92 -0.10
N SER A 165 24.27 3.24 -0.80
CA SER A 165 24.83 3.75 -2.06
C SER A 165 23.78 3.86 -3.16
N GLU A 166 22.89 2.86 -3.29
CA GLU A 166 21.80 2.86 -4.27
C GLU A 166 20.77 3.96 -3.96
N VAL A 167 20.37 4.11 -2.70
CA VAL A 167 19.48 5.20 -2.28
C VAL A 167 20.13 6.57 -2.51
N LYS A 168 21.43 6.74 -2.26
CA LYS A 168 22.16 7.98 -2.60
C LYS A 168 22.05 8.29 -4.08
N LYS A 169 22.22 7.29 -4.94
CA LYS A 169 22.24 7.47 -6.40
C LYS A 169 20.84 7.65 -6.99
N TRP A 170 19.90 6.79 -6.64
CA TRP A 170 18.60 6.69 -7.31
C TRP A 170 17.44 7.26 -6.48
N GLY A 171 17.58 7.35 -5.15
CA GLY A 171 16.53 7.78 -4.23
C GLY A 171 15.75 6.62 -3.61
N TYR A 172 15.88 5.43 -4.15
CA TYR A 172 15.25 4.20 -3.67
C TYR A 172 16.04 2.96 -4.13
N ASN A 173 15.62 1.79 -3.71
CA ASN A 173 16.25 0.51 -4.05
C ASN A 173 15.19 -0.40 -4.68
N VAL A 174 15.52 -1.05 -5.80
CA VAL A 174 14.60 -1.88 -6.61
C VAL A 174 14.78 -3.38 -6.39
N ASN A 175 15.46 -3.80 -5.34
CA ASN A 175 15.66 -5.21 -5.02
C ASN A 175 15.14 -5.54 -3.62
N ASN A 176 15.45 -6.73 -3.14
CA ASN A 176 15.01 -7.18 -1.82
C ASN A 176 15.83 -6.63 -0.64
N ARG A 177 16.82 -5.75 -0.87
CA ARG A 177 17.64 -5.17 0.19
C ARG A 177 16.86 -4.22 1.06
N THR A 178 17.25 -4.15 2.31
CA THR A 178 16.88 -3.12 3.28
C THR A 178 18.11 -2.38 3.76
N PRO A 179 17.98 -1.33 4.58
CA PRO A 179 19.15 -0.69 5.20
C PRO A 179 20.01 -1.62 6.06
N TYR A 180 19.53 -2.82 6.38
CA TYR A 180 20.18 -3.78 7.26
C TYR A 180 20.54 -5.05 6.49
N THR A 181 21.77 -5.57 6.69
CA THR A 181 22.26 -6.74 5.94
C THR A 181 21.42 -7.99 6.16
N ASP A 182 20.96 -8.21 7.38
CA ASP A 182 20.28 -9.45 7.82
C ASP A 182 18.75 -9.39 7.64
N VAL A 183 18.23 -8.27 7.14
CA VAL A 183 16.81 -8.09 6.87
C VAL A 183 16.60 -7.87 5.38
N LYS A 184 15.67 -8.61 4.81
CA LYS A 184 15.30 -8.51 3.40
C LYS A 184 13.81 -8.20 3.26
N ARG A 185 13.43 -7.59 2.13
CA ARG A 185 12.06 -7.37 1.74
C ARG A 185 11.57 -8.53 0.87
N PHE A 186 10.33 -8.97 1.08
CA PHE A 186 9.63 -9.79 0.08
C PHE A 186 9.38 -8.93 -1.16
N LEU A 187 9.80 -9.44 -2.32
CA LEU A 187 9.55 -8.74 -3.57
C LEU A 187 8.07 -8.78 -3.93
N PRO A 188 7.49 -7.68 -4.45
CA PRO A 188 6.15 -7.68 -5.01
C PRO A 188 5.99 -8.75 -6.08
N ASN A 189 4.76 -9.21 -6.29
CA ASN A 189 4.44 -10.19 -7.34
C ASN A 189 5.25 -11.50 -7.26
N THR A 190 5.69 -11.89 -6.06
CA THR A 190 6.50 -13.10 -5.85
C THR A 190 5.97 -13.89 -4.67
N ILE A 191 5.74 -15.19 -4.84
CA ILE A 191 5.38 -16.12 -3.76
C ILE A 191 6.66 -16.80 -3.30
N TYR A 192 6.89 -16.81 -1.99
CA TYR A 192 8.06 -17.41 -1.35
C TYR A 192 7.65 -18.66 -0.58
N TYR A 193 8.48 -19.67 -0.67
CA TYR A 193 8.37 -20.91 0.11
C TYR A 193 9.69 -21.22 0.78
N TYR A 194 9.67 -21.37 2.09
CA TYR A 194 10.85 -21.73 2.88
C TYR A 194 10.47 -22.55 4.11
N ASN A 195 11.47 -23.09 4.78
CA ASN A 195 11.31 -23.89 5.99
C ASN A 195 12.10 -23.25 7.13
N LEU A 196 11.46 -23.10 8.30
CA LEU A 196 12.07 -22.43 9.45
C LEU A 196 13.23 -23.24 10.07
N ASP A 197 13.13 -24.58 10.12
CA ASP A 197 14.16 -25.42 10.70
C ASP A 197 15.48 -25.37 9.91
N SER A 198 15.40 -25.34 8.59
CA SER A 198 16.57 -25.25 7.72
C SER A 198 17.07 -23.82 7.55
N SER A 199 16.26 -22.81 7.86
CA SER A 199 16.51 -21.40 7.57
C SER A 199 16.82 -21.12 6.09
N GLU A 200 16.42 -22.01 5.19
CA GLU A 200 16.70 -21.93 3.76
C GLU A 200 15.43 -21.63 2.97
N PHE A 201 15.54 -20.69 2.02
CA PHE A 201 14.50 -20.54 1.00
C PHE A 201 14.54 -21.77 0.09
N LYS A 202 13.42 -22.53 0.09
CA LYS A 202 13.30 -23.70 -0.78
C LYS A 202 13.08 -23.27 -2.22
N THR A 203 12.23 -22.30 -2.49
CA THR A 203 11.96 -21.79 -3.84
C THR A 203 11.12 -20.51 -3.81
N THR A 204 11.05 -19.86 -4.96
CA THR A 204 10.16 -18.71 -5.21
C THR A 204 9.39 -18.92 -6.50
N TYR A 205 8.21 -18.32 -6.58
CA TYR A 205 7.42 -18.23 -7.81
C TYR A 205 7.27 -16.74 -8.17
N PRO A 206 8.16 -16.20 -9.02
CA PRO A 206 8.08 -14.81 -9.45
C PRO A 206 6.95 -14.59 -10.44
N ASP A 207 6.52 -13.35 -10.59
CA ASP A 207 5.51 -12.92 -11.57
C ASP A 207 4.23 -13.77 -11.54
N TYR A 208 3.72 -14.07 -10.34
CA TYR A 208 2.50 -14.86 -10.21
C TYR A 208 1.27 -14.16 -10.80
N TYR A 209 1.26 -12.82 -10.85
CA TYR A 209 0.23 -12.03 -11.49
C TYR A 209 0.66 -11.67 -12.92
N LYS A 210 0.27 -12.48 -13.88
CA LYS A 210 0.68 -12.33 -15.30
C LYS A 210 -0.32 -11.56 -16.15
N LEU A 211 -1.47 -11.16 -15.60
CA LEU A 211 -2.53 -10.54 -16.39
C LEU A 211 -2.10 -9.21 -17.01
N TRP A 212 -1.22 -8.47 -16.36
CA TRP A 212 -0.67 -7.22 -16.92
C TRP A 212 0.38 -7.40 -18.04
N ASN A 213 0.78 -8.62 -18.33
CA ASN A 213 1.64 -8.89 -19.47
C ASN A 213 0.88 -8.88 -20.81
N HIS A 214 -0.45 -8.78 -20.76
CA HIS A 214 -1.32 -8.81 -21.93
C HIS A 214 -2.34 -7.68 -21.86
N PRO A 215 -2.63 -7.01 -23.00
CA PRO A 215 -3.69 -6.01 -23.06
C PRO A 215 -5.05 -6.65 -22.70
N ILE A 216 -5.94 -5.82 -22.18
CA ILE A 216 -7.31 -6.23 -21.83
C ILE A 216 -8.01 -6.71 -23.12
N PRO A 217 -8.44 -7.99 -23.21
CA PRO A 217 -8.95 -8.55 -24.46
C PRO A 217 -10.13 -7.77 -25.05
N GLN A 218 -11.01 -7.23 -24.19
CA GLN A 218 -12.19 -6.46 -24.60
C GLN A 218 -11.86 -5.10 -25.25
N LEU A 219 -10.62 -4.62 -25.08
CA LEU A 219 -10.17 -3.32 -25.58
C LEU A 219 -9.29 -3.42 -26.83
N ILE A 220 -8.94 -4.63 -27.26
CA ILE A 220 -8.11 -4.81 -28.45
C ILE A 220 -8.85 -4.32 -29.68
N GLY A 221 -8.26 -3.36 -30.40
CA GLY A 221 -8.82 -2.77 -31.60
C GLY A 221 -9.99 -1.80 -31.37
N LYS A 222 -10.25 -1.39 -30.12
CA LYS A 222 -11.29 -0.44 -29.74
C LYS A 222 -10.84 1.01 -29.92
N SER A 223 -11.83 1.92 -30.07
CA SER A 223 -11.60 3.35 -30.21
C SER A 223 -11.16 4.02 -28.90
N TYR A 224 -10.73 5.26 -28.98
CA TYR A 224 -10.39 6.07 -27.81
C TYR A 224 -11.61 6.26 -26.88
N GLU A 225 -12.78 6.50 -27.43
CA GLU A 225 -14.03 6.67 -26.72
C GLU A 225 -14.43 5.39 -25.97
N GLU A 226 -14.28 4.22 -26.59
CA GLU A 226 -14.53 2.93 -25.94
C GLU A 226 -13.54 2.69 -24.76
N HIS A 227 -12.31 3.16 -24.87
CA HIS A 227 -11.35 3.11 -23.75
C HIS A 227 -11.75 4.08 -22.61
N MET A 228 -12.26 5.27 -22.95
CA MET A 228 -12.80 6.21 -21.95
C MET A 228 -14.02 5.62 -21.21
N GLU A 229 -14.93 4.98 -21.91
CA GLU A 229 -16.12 4.32 -21.36
C GLU A 229 -15.76 3.17 -20.40
N TRP A 230 -14.79 2.37 -20.80
CA TRP A 230 -14.23 1.31 -19.95
C TRP A 230 -13.60 1.90 -18.69
N LEU A 231 -12.77 2.93 -18.84
CA LEU A 231 -12.07 3.58 -17.71
C LEU A 231 -13.08 4.22 -16.75
N TRP A 232 -14.11 4.88 -17.26
CA TRP A 232 -15.21 5.41 -16.48
C TRP A 232 -15.83 4.33 -15.60
N THR A 233 -16.28 3.24 -16.22
CA THR A 233 -16.92 2.12 -15.51
C THR A 233 -15.99 1.54 -14.43
N LYS A 234 -14.73 1.26 -14.78
CA LYS A 234 -13.78 0.66 -13.84
C LYS A 234 -13.37 1.57 -12.69
N MET A 235 -13.28 2.87 -12.92
CA MET A 235 -13.00 3.82 -11.85
C MET A 235 -14.17 3.92 -10.87
N PHE A 236 -15.42 3.94 -11.34
CA PHE A 236 -16.60 3.89 -10.48
C PHE A 236 -16.65 2.60 -9.65
N GLU A 237 -16.43 1.44 -10.26
CA GLU A 237 -16.33 0.16 -9.57
C GLU A 237 -15.21 0.18 -8.51
N SER A 238 -14.04 0.68 -8.88
CA SER A 238 -12.88 0.74 -8.01
C SER A 238 -13.12 1.64 -6.79
N VAL A 239 -13.68 2.83 -6.97
CA VAL A 239 -14.03 3.73 -5.86
C VAL A 239 -15.08 3.06 -4.98
N LYS A 240 -16.17 2.53 -5.54
CA LYS A 240 -17.25 1.88 -4.80
C LYS A 240 -16.75 0.70 -3.95
N ASN A 241 -15.89 -0.15 -4.52
CA ASN A 241 -15.33 -1.28 -3.79
C ASN A 241 -14.49 -0.83 -2.58
N ARG A 242 -13.83 0.32 -2.67
CA ARG A 242 -13.01 0.88 -1.60
C ARG A 242 -13.79 1.61 -0.51
N LEU A 243 -15.13 1.69 -0.65
CA LEU A 243 -16.03 2.21 0.39
C LEU A 243 -16.49 1.13 1.39
N ILE A 244 -16.07 -0.10 1.21
CA ILE A 244 -16.47 -1.20 2.10
C ILE A 244 -15.86 -0.97 3.48
N SER A 245 -16.73 -0.77 4.46
CA SER A 245 -16.40 -0.63 5.88
C SER A 245 -17.64 -0.95 6.70
N LYS A 246 -17.47 -1.72 7.77
CA LYS A 246 -18.56 -1.96 8.75
C LYS A 246 -18.43 -1.09 9.99
N ASN A 247 -17.19 -0.79 10.40
CA ASN A 247 -16.94 -0.24 11.73
C ASN A 247 -16.49 1.23 11.71
N TYR A 248 -16.00 1.73 10.57
CA TYR A 248 -15.37 3.05 10.53
C TYR A 248 -15.88 3.91 9.39
N PRO A 249 -16.08 5.22 9.63
CA PRO A 249 -16.32 6.16 8.56
C PRO A 249 -15.07 6.33 7.69
N ILE A 250 -15.28 6.80 6.46
CA ILE A 250 -14.25 6.92 5.43
C ILE A 250 -13.89 8.38 5.21
N SER A 251 -12.62 8.63 4.98
CA SER A 251 -12.07 9.93 4.61
C SER A 251 -11.58 9.96 3.18
N LEU A 252 -11.57 11.14 2.57
CA LEU A 252 -10.87 11.44 1.32
C LEU A 252 -9.79 12.49 1.59
N LEU A 253 -8.57 12.24 1.13
CA LEU A 253 -7.55 13.28 1.00
C LEU A 253 -7.80 14.07 -0.28
N ILE A 254 -8.18 15.34 -0.14
CA ILE A 254 -8.43 16.24 -1.26
C ILE A 254 -7.34 17.30 -1.34
N SER A 255 -6.59 17.31 -2.45
CA SER A 255 -5.46 18.23 -2.66
C SER A 255 -5.78 19.35 -3.66
N GLY A 256 -6.98 19.36 -4.24
CA GLY A 256 -7.32 20.23 -5.37
C GLY A 256 -6.59 19.85 -6.67
N GLY A 257 -5.83 18.76 -6.70
CA GLY A 257 -5.27 18.16 -7.92
C GLY A 257 -6.27 17.27 -8.64
N LEU A 258 -6.05 17.01 -9.93
CA LEU A 258 -6.96 16.23 -10.78
C LEU A 258 -7.33 14.88 -10.16
N ASP A 259 -6.37 14.14 -9.65
CA ASP A 259 -6.54 12.76 -9.21
C ASP A 259 -7.50 12.63 -8.01
N SER A 260 -7.25 13.41 -6.96
CA SER A 260 -8.14 13.45 -5.80
C SER A 260 -9.52 14.03 -6.15
N SER A 261 -9.58 14.95 -7.11
CA SER A 261 -10.83 15.55 -7.58
C SER A 261 -11.68 14.58 -8.40
N ILE A 262 -11.07 13.68 -9.18
CA ILE A 262 -11.78 12.60 -9.86
C ILE A 262 -12.44 11.66 -8.83
N ILE A 263 -11.72 11.27 -7.78
CA ILE A 263 -12.30 10.43 -6.72
C ILE A 263 -13.46 11.18 -6.04
N ALA A 264 -13.27 12.48 -5.73
CA ALA A 264 -14.30 13.31 -5.13
C ALA A 264 -15.58 13.36 -6.02
N ALA A 265 -15.40 13.60 -7.32
CA ALA A 265 -16.52 13.64 -8.27
C ALA A 265 -17.29 12.29 -8.34
N ILE A 266 -16.56 11.16 -8.39
CA ILE A 266 -17.19 9.84 -8.38
C ILE A 266 -17.94 9.58 -7.06
N LEU A 267 -17.40 10.01 -5.92
CA LEU A 267 -18.09 9.90 -4.63
C LEU A 267 -19.40 10.68 -4.60
N GLU A 268 -19.40 11.89 -5.15
CA GLU A 268 -20.62 12.72 -5.24
C GLU A 268 -21.65 12.11 -6.21
N GLU A 269 -21.24 11.65 -7.38
CA GLU A 269 -22.12 10.95 -8.33
C GLU A 269 -22.75 9.68 -7.72
N THR A 270 -22.04 9.01 -6.84
CA THR A 270 -22.55 7.80 -6.14
C THR A 270 -23.34 8.13 -4.86
N GLY A 271 -23.42 9.40 -4.46
CA GLY A 271 -24.08 9.83 -3.22
C GLY A 271 -23.40 9.30 -1.96
N SER A 272 -22.10 9.07 -2.00
CA SER A 272 -21.36 8.45 -0.90
C SER A 272 -20.99 9.47 0.17
N ASP A 273 -21.28 9.14 1.44
CA ASP A 273 -20.93 10.01 2.57
C ASP A 273 -19.47 9.77 3.02
N VAL A 274 -18.58 10.65 2.56
CA VAL A 274 -17.16 10.62 2.86
C VAL A 274 -16.70 11.99 3.35
N THR A 275 -15.95 12.02 4.44
CA THR A 275 -15.41 13.26 5.02
C THR A 275 -14.14 13.68 4.30
N TRP A 276 -14.06 14.94 3.89
CA TRP A 276 -12.92 15.49 3.16
C TRP A 276 -11.91 16.14 4.10
N TYR A 277 -10.63 15.82 3.88
CA TYR A 277 -9.50 16.41 4.58
C TYR A 277 -8.47 16.96 3.59
N SER A 278 -7.91 18.12 3.90
CA SER A 278 -6.86 18.77 3.13
C SER A 278 -5.82 19.40 4.05
N ILE A 279 -4.59 19.54 3.58
CA ILE A 279 -3.59 20.37 4.26
C ILE A 279 -3.85 21.83 3.87
N GLU A 280 -3.84 22.72 4.85
CA GLU A 280 -3.91 24.15 4.58
C GLU A 280 -2.56 24.63 4.03
N ASN A 281 -2.55 25.02 2.76
CA ASN A 281 -1.36 25.48 2.05
C ASN A 281 -1.74 26.47 0.94
N GLY A 282 -0.77 26.92 0.13
CA GLY A 282 -0.98 27.86 -0.99
C GLY A 282 -1.87 27.32 -2.12
N GLU A 283 -2.35 26.09 -2.04
CA GLU A 283 -3.22 25.44 -3.04
C GLU A 283 -4.65 25.22 -2.52
N SER A 284 -4.94 25.69 -1.30
CA SER A 284 -6.25 25.54 -0.66
C SER A 284 -7.40 26.22 -1.43
N GLU A 285 -7.09 27.17 -2.33
CA GLU A 285 -8.09 27.80 -3.23
C GLU A 285 -8.75 26.78 -4.15
N PHE A 286 -7.98 25.83 -4.72
CA PHE A 286 -8.54 24.76 -5.58
C PHE A 286 -9.41 23.79 -4.79
N VAL A 287 -9.08 23.53 -3.55
CA VAL A 287 -9.89 22.72 -2.65
C VAL A 287 -11.21 23.44 -2.32
N LYS A 288 -11.18 24.77 -2.15
CA LYS A 288 -12.39 25.59 -1.93
C LYS A 288 -13.31 25.57 -3.16
N ILE A 289 -12.76 25.69 -4.38
CA ILE A 289 -13.53 25.55 -5.62
C ILE A 289 -14.29 24.22 -5.66
N LEU A 290 -13.62 23.10 -5.30
CA LEU A 290 -14.28 21.79 -5.23
C LEU A 290 -15.31 21.70 -4.10
N SER A 291 -15.02 22.28 -2.95
CA SER A 291 -15.94 22.38 -1.81
C SER A 291 -17.23 23.11 -2.20
N GLU A 292 -17.14 24.21 -2.92
CA GLU A 292 -18.28 24.97 -3.45
C GLU A 292 -19.03 24.19 -4.53
N LYS A 293 -18.30 23.60 -5.52
CA LYS A 293 -18.89 22.81 -6.61
C LYS A 293 -19.76 21.67 -6.10
N PHE A 294 -19.27 20.94 -5.09
CA PHE A 294 -19.93 19.75 -4.56
C PHE A 294 -20.71 20.01 -3.28
N ASN A 295 -20.74 21.24 -2.80
CA ASN A 295 -21.38 21.63 -1.52
C ASN A 295 -20.90 20.74 -0.35
N LYS A 296 -19.59 20.46 -0.29
CA LYS A 296 -18.94 19.62 0.74
C LYS A 296 -18.06 20.43 1.66
N LYS A 297 -18.22 20.19 2.98
CA LYS A 297 -17.31 20.77 3.96
C LYS A 297 -15.94 20.06 3.90
N VAL A 298 -14.88 20.84 3.91
CA VAL A 298 -13.50 20.35 3.98
C VAL A 298 -12.91 20.67 5.35
N ASN A 299 -12.27 19.67 5.97
CA ASN A 299 -11.49 19.86 7.18
C ASN A 299 -10.05 20.18 6.77
N PHE A 300 -9.69 21.45 6.89
CA PHE A 300 -8.32 21.90 6.66
C PHE A 300 -7.48 21.61 7.90
N LEU A 301 -6.38 20.90 7.69
CA LEU A 301 -5.43 20.50 8.71
C LEU A 301 -4.18 21.37 8.63
N GLN A 302 -3.76 21.89 9.78
CA GLN A 302 -2.50 22.56 9.96
C GLN A 302 -1.55 21.63 10.71
N TYR A 303 -0.27 21.69 10.42
CA TYR A 303 0.76 21.04 11.21
C TYR A 303 1.98 21.94 11.32
N GLU A 304 2.60 21.89 12.47
CA GLU A 304 3.88 22.54 12.71
C GLU A 304 5.01 21.53 12.52
N MET A 305 6.06 21.96 11.85
CA MET A 305 7.26 21.14 11.68
C MET A 305 8.30 21.57 12.71
N ASP A 306 8.73 20.63 13.53
CA ASP A 306 9.89 20.82 14.40
C ASP A 306 10.97 19.77 14.09
N GLU A 307 12.23 20.08 14.42
CA GLU A 307 13.36 19.20 14.11
C GLU A 307 13.33 17.89 14.91
N SER A 308 12.79 17.90 16.12
CA SER A 308 12.71 16.71 16.98
C SER A 308 11.71 15.70 16.42
N SER A 309 10.54 16.17 15.95
CA SER A 309 9.56 15.35 15.26
C SER A 309 10.12 14.76 13.97
N ASN A 310 10.92 15.51 13.23
CA ASN A 310 11.54 15.03 12.01
C ASN A 310 12.53 13.88 12.28
N GLN A 311 13.32 13.98 13.34
CA GLN A 311 14.26 12.93 13.73
C GLN A 311 13.52 11.65 14.14
N GLU A 312 12.45 11.75 14.94
CA GLU A 312 11.62 10.61 15.33
C GLU A 312 11.01 9.92 14.10
N ILE A 313 10.47 10.68 13.15
CA ILE A 313 9.88 10.15 11.92
C ILE A 313 10.91 9.30 11.14
N TYR A 314 12.16 9.76 11.06
CA TYR A 314 13.20 9.05 10.32
C TYR A 314 13.80 7.88 11.07
N GLN A 315 13.91 7.96 12.37
CA GLN A 315 14.50 6.89 13.18
C GLN A 315 13.53 5.75 13.47
N ILE A 316 12.25 6.09 13.72
CA ILE A 316 11.26 5.11 14.19
C ILE A 316 10.30 4.71 13.09
N TRP A 317 9.79 5.67 12.30
CA TRP A 317 8.68 5.43 11.39
C TRP A 317 9.11 5.20 9.96
N ASN A 318 10.12 5.88 9.46
CA ASN A 318 10.49 5.76 8.05
C ASN A 318 11.27 4.48 7.73
N GLU A 319 11.93 3.82 8.68
CA GLU A 319 12.70 2.56 8.53
C GLU A 319 13.63 2.48 7.31
N THR A 320 13.53 3.40 6.36
CA THR A 320 14.34 3.51 5.16
C THR A 320 14.53 4.98 4.84
N PRO A 321 15.72 5.45 4.43
CA PRO A 321 16.00 6.86 4.18
C PRO A 321 15.36 7.36 2.87
N ILE A 322 14.03 7.40 2.81
CA ILE A 322 13.27 7.83 1.65
C ILE A 322 12.69 9.23 1.91
N ASP A 323 12.90 10.13 0.99
CA ASP A 323 12.24 11.43 0.76
C ASP A 323 11.66 12.21 1.96
N LEU A 324 12.44 13.20 2.45
CA LEU A 324 12.02 14.17 3.47
C LEU A 324 10.77 14.99 3.06
N GLY A 325 10.67 15.34 1.77
CA GLY A 325 9.65 16.25 1.28
C GLY A 325 8.23 15.70 1.37
N SER A 326 8.07 14.37 1.33
CA SER A 326 6.76 13.71 1.31
C SER A 326 6.43 12.98 2.59
N VAL A 327 7.44 12.38 3.25
CA VAL A 327 7.25 11.59 4.48
C VAL A 327 6.71 12.44 5.62
N ILE A 328 7.32 13.60 5.87
CA ILE A 328 6.95 14.48 6.98
C ILE A 328 5.52 15.01 6.84
N PRO A 329 5.13 15.63 5.71
CA PRO A 329 3.75 16.08 5.54
C PRO A 329 2.72 14.96 5.66
N GLN A 330 3.02 13.77 5.12
CA GLN A 330 2.12 12.63 5.21
C GLN A 330 1.95 12.13 6.64
N TYR A 331 3.03 12.02 7.40
CA TYR A 331 2.98 11.64 8.81
C TYR A 331 2.05 12.57 9.60
N HIS A 332 2.27 13.89 9.51
CA HIS A 332 1.45 14.87 10.24
C HIS A 332 -0.01 14.91 9.76
N LEU A 333 -0.25 14.75 8.47
CA LEU A 333 -1.61 14.67 7.92
C LEU A 333 -2.37 13.48 8.50
N PHE A 334 -1.77 12.29 8.50
CA PHE A 334 -2.40 11.10 9.06
C PHE A 334 -2.55 11.20 10.58
N LYS A 335 -1.56 11.76 11.28
CA LYS A 335 -1.65 12.08 12.71
C LYS A 335 -2.86 12.96 13.01
N ALA A 336 -3.01 14.05 12.27
CA ALA A 336 -4.11 15.00 12.47
C ALA A 336 -5.49 14.36 12.20
N ILE A 337 -5.64 13.53 11.17
CA ILE A 337 -6.87 12.77 10.94
C ILE A 337 -7.17 11.85 12.12
N ARG A 338 -6.15 11.12 12.60
CA ARG A 338 -6.31 10.16 13.68
C ARG A 338 -6.69 10.80 15.01
N GLU A 339 -6.11 11.95 15.34
CA GLU A 339 -6.36 12.68 16.57
C GLU A 339 -7.69 13.41 16.58
N ASN A 340 -8.18 13.86 15.43
CA ASN A 340 -9.41 14.64 15.31
C ASN A 340 -10.65 13.82 14.88
N SER A 341 -10.51 12.51 14.71
CA SER A 341 -11.61 11.66 14.23
C SER A 341 -11.47 10.20 14.67
N ASN A 342 -12.58 9.45 14.52
CA ASN A 342 -12.58 8.00 14.63
C ASN A 342 -12.36 7.29 13.28
N HIS A 343 -12.04 8.01 12.22
CA HIS A 343 -11.78 7.44 10.90
C HIS A 343 -10.58 6.49 10.96
N ARG A 344 -10.66 5.43 10.15
CA ARG A 344 -9.59 4.44 10.00
C ARG A 344 -9.27 4.15 8.55
N ILE A 345 -10.09 4.67 7.64
CA ILE A 345 -9.96 4.44 6.20
C ILE A 345 -9.82 5.79 5.53
N VAL A 346 -8.83 5.88 4.65
CA VAL A 346 -8.50 7.10 3.92
C VAL A 346 -8.37 6.77 2.43
N LEU A 347 -9.16 7.43 1.59
CA LEU A 347 -9.02 7.37 0.14
C LEU A 347 -7.99 8.39 -0.33
N SER A 348 -7.18 8.02 -1.32
CA SER A 348 -6.17 8.90 -1.91
C SER A 348 -6.04 8.68 -3.42
N GLY A 349 -5.68 9.75 -4.14
CA GLY A 349 -5.42 9.74 -5.59
C GLY A 349 -4.03 9.23 -5.99
N ASP A 350 -3.21 8.73 -5.06
CA ASP A 350 -1.88 8.22 -5.36
C ASP A 350 -1.94 7.07 -6.38
N GLY A 351 -0.94 7.01 -7.26
CA GLY A 351 -0.82 6.08 -8.37
C GLY A 351 -1.27 6.64 -9.71
N ALA A 352 -2.12 7.67 -9.73
CA ALA A 352 -2.62 8.25 -10.98
C ALA A 352 -1.52 8.92 -11.80
N ASP A 353 -0.58 9.60 -11.16
CA ASP A 353 0.54 10.26 -11.83
C ASP A 353 1.47 9.28 -12.52
N GLU A 354 1.78 8.19 -11.82
CA GLU A 354 2.64 7.12 -12.30
C GLU A 354 2.00 6.40 -13.49
N LEU A 355 0.73 6.05 -13.35
CA LEU A 355 0.01 5.26 -14.36
C LEU A 355 -0.38 6.08 -15.60
N PHE A 356 -0.79 7.33 -15.42
CA PHE A 356 -1.34 8.16 -16.49
C PHE A 356 -0.45 9.34 -16.89
N GLY A 357 0.85 9.22 -16.70
CA GLY A 357 1.83 10.15 -17.25
C GLY A 357 1.77 11.57 -16.68
N GLY A 358 1.52 11.70 -15.37
CA GLY A 358 1.51 13.00 -14.69
C GLY A 358 2.89 13.62 -14.49
N TYR A 359 3.97 12.86 -14.65
CA TYR A 359 5.35 13.36 -14.54
C TYR A 359 5.99 13.52 -15.90
N LYS A 360 6.64 14.67 -16.16
CA LYS A 360 7.35 14.94 -17.44
C LYS A 360 8.37 13.86 -17.79
N ARG A 361 9.09 13.32 -16.81
CA ARG A 361 10.07 12.26 -17.01
C ARG A 361 9.51 10.98 -17.62
N ILE A 362 8.22 10.67 -17.40
CA ILE A 362 7.54 9.50 -17.99
C ILE A 362 7.39 9.69 -19.50
N HIS A 363 7.39 10.92 -19.99
CA HIS A 363 7.29 11.24 -21.41
C HIS A 363 8.63 11.16 -22.16
N GLU A 364 9.74 11.33 -21.44
CA GLU A 364 11.09 11.37 -21.99
C GLU A 364 11.70 9.98 -22.15
N TYR A 365 11.24 9.03 -21.32
CA TYR A 365 11.64 7.64 -21.38
C TYR A 365 10.45 6.85 -21.92
N ASP A 366 10.56 6.39 -23.16
CA ASP A 366 9.63 5.42 -23.77
C ASP A 366 9.83 4.04 -23.11
N SER A 367 9.98 4.05 -21.79
CA SER A 367 10.16 2.87 -20.98
C SER A 367 8.83 2.17 -20.85
N GLN A 368 8.75 0.99 -21.43
CA GLN A 368 7.64 0.07 -21.29
C GLN A 368 7.46 -0.35 -19.84
N GLY A 369 6.94 0.58 -19.01
CA GLY A 369 6.30 0.23 -17.74
C GLY A 369 7.18 -0.18 -16.56
N SER A 370 8.39 -0.73 -16.74
CA SER A 370 9.19 -1.27 -15.64
C SER A 370 9.55 -0.23 -14.58
N ASP A 371 10.03 0.95 -15.00
CA ASP A 371 10.47 1.99 -14.07
C ASP A 371 9.32 2.59 -13.24
N ILE A 372 8.08 2.56 -13.77
CA ILE A 372 6.89 3.06 -13.08
C ILE A 372 6.51 2.13 -11.94
N PHE A 373 6.56 0.81 -12.17
CA PHE A 373 6.28 -0.17 -11.13
C PHE A 373 7.33 -0.16 -10.04
N ASP A 374 8.59 -0.04 -10.41
CA ASP A 374 9.68 0.06 -9.47
C ASP A 374 9.48 1.27 -8.55
N GLU A 375 9.14 2.41 -9.10
CA GLU A 375 8.91 3.62 -8.31
C GLU A 375 7.68 3.48 -7.41
N LEU A 376 6.56 2.95 -7.92
CA LEU A 376 5.39 2.64 -7.09
C LEU A 376 5.74 1.68 -5.97
N SER A 377 6.32 0.53 -6.30
CA SER A 377 6.51 -0.58 -5.37
C SER A 377 7.62 -0.35 -4.35
N PHE A 378 8.69 0.37 -4.73
CA PHE A 378 9.88 0.52 -3.90
C PHE A 378 10.05 1.91 -3.27
N TYR A 379 9.27 2.89 -3.72
CA TYR A 379 9.34 4.26 -3.23
C TYR A 379 8.00 4.78 -2.68
N HIS A 380 6.95 4.85 -3.51
CA HIS A 380 5.69 5.50 -3.11
C HIS A 380 4.88 4.66 -2.12
N LEU A 381 4.61 3.40 -2.43
CA LEU A 381 3.70 2.56 -1.64
C LEU A 381 4.23 2.21 -0.25
N PRO A 382 5.51 1.85 -0.05
CA PRO A 382 6.05 1.62 1.28
C PRO A 382 5.99 2.85 2.18
N ARG A 383 6.24 4.04 1.63
CA ARG A 383 6.13 5.30 2.35
C ARG A 383 4.68 5.55 2.80
N LEU A 384 3.73 5.40 1.88
CA LEU A 384 2.31 5.60 2.16
C LEU A 384 1.80 4.64 3.23
N ASP A 385 2.13 3.35 3.13
CA ASP A 385 1.75 2.35 4.14
C ASP A 385 2.34 2.68 5.51
N LYS A 386 3.63 2.98 5.59
CA LYS A 386 4.30 3.27 6.86
C LYS A 386 3.75 4.52 7.53
N MET A 387 3.58 5.62 6.80
CA MET A 387 3.11 6.87 7.36
C MET A 387 1.65 6.80 7.81
N SER A 388 0.78 6.14 7.05
CA SER A 388 -0.61 5.95 7.44
C SER A 388 -0.73 4.97 8.62
N MET A 389 0.03 3.88 8.60
CA MET A 389 -0.01 2.88 9.67
C MET A 389 0.65 3.32 10.97
N ALA A 390 1.59 4.25 10.94
CA ALA A 390 2.08 4.91 12.16
C ALA A 390 0.93 5.46 13.02
N HIS A 391 -0.20 5.78 12.40
CA HIS A 391 -1.41 6.31 13.03
C HIS A 391 -2.61 5.35 12.97
N THR A 392 -2.40 4.07 12.66
CA THR A 392 -3.47 3.07 12.57
C THR A 392 -4.54 3.46 11.53
N LEU A 393 -4.12 3.98 10.37
CA LEU A 393 -5.00 4.36 9.26
C LEU A 393 -4.72 3.48 8.04
N GLU A 394 -5.79 2.99 7.42
CA GLU A 394 -5.74 2.26 6.16
C GLU A 394 -5.86 3.21 4.98
N LEU A 395 -4.84 3.24 4.13
CA LEU A 395 -4.87 4.00 2.89
C LEU A 395 -5.35 3.12 1.73
N ARG A 396 -6.35 3.62 0.98
CA ARG A 396 -6.92 2.96 -0.20
C ARG A 396 -6.75 3.86 -1.42
N ASN A 397 -6.22 3.27 -2.49
CA ASN A 397 -5.88 3.98 -3.73
C ASN A 397 -6.72 3.42 -4.88
N PRO A 398 -7.84 4.05 -5.28
CA PRO A 398 -8.70 3.56 -6.35
C PRO A 398 -7.99 3.39 -7.69
N PHE A 399 -7.08 4.28 -8.05
CA PHE A 399 -6.28 4.17 -9.28
C PHE A 399 -5.40 2.92 -9.36
N LEU A 400 -5.07 2.32 -8.21
CA LEU A 400 -4.25 1.12 -8.12
C LEU A 400 -5.07 -0.19 -8.07
N ASN A 401 -6.30 -0.19 -8.58
CA ASN A 401 -6.98 -1.42 -8.96
C ASN A 401 -6.18 -2.11 -10.06
N LEU A 402 -5.97 -3.43 -9.97
CA LEU A 402 -5.04 -4.14 -10.86
C LEU A 402 -5.50 -4.16 -12.33
N GLU A 403 -6.82 -4.10 -12.60
CA GLU A 403 -7.31 -3.95 -13.97
C GLU A 403 -7.03 -2.54 -14.53
N ILE A 404 -7.14 -1.50 -13.70
CA ILE A 404 -6.80 -0.12 -14.09
C ILE A 404 -5.28 0.00 -14.33
N VAL A 405 -4.48 -0.64 -13.50
CA VAL A 405 -3.03 -0.73 -13.71
C VAL A 405 -2.72 -1.39 -15.05
N ASN A 406 -3.31 -2.56 -15.32
CA ASN A 406 -3.15 -3.25 -16.60
C ASN A 406 -3.60 -2.37 -17.78
N PHE A 407 -4.75 -1.71 -17.65
CA PHE A 407 -5.25 -0.77 -18.64
C PHE A 407 -4.22 0.33 -18.96
N ALA A 408 -3.72 1.00 -17.94
CA ALA A 408 -2.78 2.11 -18.09
C ALA A 408 -1.47 1.68 -18.76
N LEU A 409 -0.99 0.46 -18.50
CA LEU A 409 0.22 -0.09 -19.12
C LEU A 409 0.11 -0.29 -20.62
N HIS A 410 -1.08 -0.64 -21.11
CA HIS A 410 -1.32 -0.94 -22.51
C HIS A 410 -1.91 0.24 -23.30
N LEU A 411 -2.08 1.40 -22.65
CA LEU A 411 -2.50 2.60 -23.34
C LEU A 411 -1.38 3.16 -24.22
N PRO A 412 -1.70 3.65 -25.44
CA PRO A 412 -0.80 4.47 -26.22
C PRO A 412 -0.30 5.69 -25.42
N LEU A 413 0.97 6.05 -25.60
CA LEU A 413 1.57 7.15 -24.85
C LEU A 413 0.81 8.47 -25.04
N GLU A 414 0.35 8.75 -26.24
CA GLU A 414 -0.42 9.97 -26.58
C GLU A 414 -1.76 10.06 -25.83
N TRP A 415 -2.35 8.98 -25.40
CA TRP A 415 -3.59 8.95 -24.59
C TRP A 415 -3.30 9.09 -23.10
N ARG A 416 -2.12 8.68 -22.67
CA ARG A 416 -1.69 8.70 -21.28
C ARG A 416 -0.99 9.99 -20.90
N LYS A 417 -0.28 10.61 -21.86
CA LYS A 417 0.53 11.82 -21.65
C LYS A 417 -0.30 12.94 -21.00
N ASP A 418 0.27 13.57 -19.96
CA ASP A 418 -0.35 14.65 -19.20
C ASP A 418 -1.76 14.32 -18.67
N LYS A 419 -1.99 13.02 -18.41
CA LYS A 419 -3.30 12.49 -17.96
C LYS A 419 -4.43 12.76 -18.95
N LYS A 420 -4.15 12.77 -20.26
CA LYS A 420 -5.12 13.14 -21.28
C LYS A 420 -6.43 12.33 -21.12
N ILE A 421 -6.34 11.01 -21.10
CA ILE A 421 -7.54 10.16 -20.99
C ILE A 421 -8.31 10.39 -19.69
N LEU A 422 -7.65 10.70 -18.56
CA LEU A 422 -8.32 11.05 -17.31
C LEU A 422 -9.08 12.38 -17.42
N LYS A 423 -8.48 13.38 -18.06
CA LYS A 423 -9.09 14.69 -18.29
C LYS A 423 -10.30 14.59 -19.22
N ASP A 424 -10.15 13.84 -20.31
CA ASP A 424 -11.22 13.69 -21.31
C ASP A 424 -12.38 12.86 -20.71
N THR A 425 -12.09 11.84 -19.91
CA THR A 425 -13.11 10.99 -19.28
C THR A 425 -13.85 11.70 -18.15
N PHE A 426 -13.12 12.33 -17.22
CA PHE A 426 -13.70 12.84 -15.96
C PHE A 426 -13.79 14.36 -15.91
N GLY A 427 -13.18 15.08 -16.86
CA GLY A 427 -13.23 16.54 -16.93
C GLY A 427 -14.66 17.10 -16.91
N PRO A 428 -15.65 16.50 -17.60
CA PRO A 428 -17.03 16.98 -17.55
C PRO A 428 -17.66 17.05 -16.15
N LEU A 429 -17.12 16.30 -15.17
CA LEU A 429 -17.58 16.34 -13.78
C LEU A 429 -16.91 17.45 -12.94
N LEU A 430 -15.83 18.04 -13.44
CA LEU A 430 -14.90 18.89 -12.66
C LEU A 430 -14.94 20.34 -13.17
N PRO A 431 -14.62 21.32 -12.31
CA PRO A 431 -14.36 22.69 -12.74
C PRO A 431 -13.16 22.77 -13.69
N ASP A 432 -13.23 23.66 -14.67
CA ASP A 432 -12.17 23.88 -15.66
C ASP A 432 -10.83 24.24 -15.00
N GLU A 433 -10.86 24.99 -13.90
CA GLU A 433 -9.71 25.38 -13.11
C GLU A 433 -8.93 24.17 -12.56
N ILE A 434 -9.64 23.07 -12.27
CA ILE A 434 -9.06 21.81 -11.79
C ILE A 434 -8.50 21.00 -12.97
N VAL A 435 -9.26 20.87 -14.05
CA VAL A 435 -8.87 20.08 -15.24
C VAL A 435 -7.63 20.65 -15.92
N ASN A 436 -7.57 21.99 -16.03
CA ASN A 436 -6.50 22.69 -16.74
C ASN A 436 -5.35 23.13 -15.83
N ARG A 437 -5.41 22.80 -14.54
CA ARG A 437 -4.38 23.14 -13.57
C ARG A 437 -3.04 22.49 -13.91
N LYS A 438 -1.97 23.27 -13.83
CA LYS A 438 -0.62 22.71 -13.86
C LYS A 438 -0.35 22.00 -12.54
N LYS A 439 0.17 20.77 -12.62
CA LYS A 439 0.57 20.02 -11.43
C LYS A 439 1.58 20.82 -10.61
N ALA A 440 1.30 20.97 -9.32
CA ALA A 440 2.25 21.44 -8.33
C ALA A 440 2.62 20.28 -7.39
N PRO A 441 3.91 20.07 -7.08
CA PRO A 441 4.29 19.09 -6.07
C PRO A 441 3.78 19.53 -4.69
N LEU A 442 3.53 18.56 -3.81
CA LEU A 442 3.25 18.86 -2.40
C LEU A 442 4.42 19.66 -1.84
N LYS A 443 4.21 20.97 -1.63
CA LYS A 443 5.27 21.86 -1.14
C LYS A 443 5.30 21.75 0.37
N ASN A 444 6.46 21.41 0.88
CA ASN A 444 6.76 21.53 2.29
C ASN A 444 7.08 23.01 2.57
N PRO A 445 6.27 23.76 3.34
CA PRO A 445 6.58 25.14 3.67
C PRO A 445 7.92 25.19 4.43
N GLY A 446 8.90 25.85 3.86
CA GLY A 446 10.20 26.03 4.52
C GLY A 446 11.38 25.28 3.87
N ILE A 447 11.14 24.43 2.87
CA ILE A 447 12.22 23.69 2.22
C ILE A 447 12.59 24.32 0.87
N LYS A 448 13.76 24.98 0.81
CA LYS A 448 14.32 25.62 -0.40
C LYS A 448 15.51 24.86 -1.01
N GLU A 449 15.81 23.66 -0.53
CA GLU A 449 17.05 22.97 -0.88
C GLU A 449 16.96 22.09 -2.12
N ASP A 450 18.10 21.75 -2.72
CA ASP A 450 18.27 20.82 -3.83
C ASP A 450 17.80 19.40 -3.42
N LYS A 451 17.11 18.68 -4.31
CA LYS A 451 16.66 17.31 -4.09
C LYS A 451 17.79 16.37 -3.63
N LEU A 452 19.02 16.61 -4.08
CA LEU A 452 20.16 15.80 -3.70
C LEU A 452 20.58 16.08 -2.25
N ALA A 453 20.60 17.34 -1.83
CA ALA A 453 20.86 17.73 -0.44
C ALA A 453 19.84 17.11 0.52
N TYR A 454 18.56 17.07 0.13
CA TYR A 454 17.52 16.39 0.93
C TYR A 454 17.77 14.91 1.08
N ARG A 455 18.16 14.24 0.02
CA ARG A 455 18.45 12.81 0.05
C ARG A 455 19.59 12.49 1.02
N TYR A 456 20.65 13.27 0.99
CA TYR A 456 21.77 13.11 1.94
C TYR A 456 21.32 13.40 3.37
N LYS A 457 20.57 14.45 3.59
CA LYS A 457 20.00 14.78 4.92
C LYS A 457 19.10 13.67 5.45
N ALA A 458 18.24 13.07 4.60
CA ALA A 458 17.40 11.93 4.98
C ALA A 458 18.23 10.73 5.43
N ILE A 459 19.33 10.43 4.74
CA ILE A 459 20.23 9.35 5.09
C ILE A 459 20.93 9.64 6.43
N ASP A 460 21.40 10.86 6.64
CA ASP A 460 22.09 11.24 7.88
C ASP A 460 21.16 11.23 9.09
N LEU A 461 19.91 11.69 8.93
CA LEU A 461 18.85 11.57 9.94
C LEU A 461 18.56 10.10 10.27
N PHE A 462 18.39 9.28 9.24
CA PHE A 462 18.16 7.85 9.41
C PHE A 462 19.28 7.17 10.17
N LEU A 463 20.53 7.51 9.87
CA LEU A 463 21.71 6.96 10.53
C LEU A 463 21.98 7.59 11.91
N GLY A 464 21.16 8.54 12.37
CA GLY A 464 21.35 9.23 13.64
C GLY A 464 22.60 10.09 13.70
N LYS A 465 23.04 10.66 12.57
CA LYS A 465 24.24 11.50 12.46
C LYS A 465 23.98 12.99 12.70
N ILE A 466 22.72 13.42 12.60
CA ILE A 466 22.23 14.80 12.84
C ILE A 466 20.91 14.78 13.59
#